data_07a05d1b015d144adcc7868a795a053f
#
_entry.id   07a05d1b015d144adcc7868a795a053f
#
_cell.length_a   1.000
_cell.length_b   1.000
_cell.length_c   1.000
_cell.angle_alpha   90.00
_cell.angle_beta   90.00
_cell.angle_gamma   90.00
#
_symmetry.space_group_name_H-M   'P 1'
#
loop_
_entity.id
_entity.type
_entity.pdbx_description
1 polymer ?
#
loop_
_entity_poly.entity_id
_entity_poly.type
_entity_poly.pdbx_seq_one_letter_code
_entity_poly.pdbx_strand_id
1 'polypeptide(L)'
;MNVKKIDLVWAAVSMFIVGYSYYHGRLLFGIVVIYLLMAAVFVSHIIRIRRSLRNNITVYGTVSDYFSDKKGSHFYPVLKYTTEDGREVTSAYTVSDRKKRYEIGSEEVICYDPHDPMFFCFAGHEDELTRDYLRFLLIGGVIAAIVLIFAMSTI
;
A
#
# COMPACT_ATOMS: atom_id res chain seq x y z
N MET A 1 1.10 17.63 2.24
CA MET A 1 -0.25 17.88 1.66
C MET A 1 -1.27 17.20 2.55
N ASN A 2 -2.31 17.91 2.99
CA ASN A 2 -3.20 17.42 4.04
C ASN A 2 -4.06 16.25 3.50
N VAL A 3 -3.86 15.02 4.00
CA VAL A 3 -4.56 13.79 3.58
C VAL A 3 -6.07 14.01 3.44
N LYS A 4 -6.67 14.72 4.41
CA LYS A 4 -8.11 15.06 4.39
C LYS A 4 -8.58 15.85 3.15
N LYS A 5 -7.73 16.69 2.54
CA LYS A 5 -8.11 17.44 1.32
C LYS A 5 -8.10 16.55 0.08
N ILE A 6 -7.20 15.58 0.02
CA ILE A 6 -7.14 14.62 -1.08
C ILE A 6 -8.35 13.70 -1.05
N ASP A 7 -8.71 13.18 0.13
CA ASP A 7 -9.86 12.31 0.30
C ASP A 7 -11.16 13.02 -0.13
N LEU A 8 -11.29 14.30 0.19
CA LEU A 8 -12.45 15.10 -0.20
C LEU A 8 -12.53 15.29 -1.73
N VAL A 9 -11.39 15.53 -2.39
CA VAL A 9 -11.33 15.64 -3.86
C VAL A 9 -11.72 14.32 -4.51
N TRP A 10 -11.19 13.19 -4.02
CA TRP A 10 -11.53 11.87 -4.54
C TRP A 10 -13.01 11.52 -4.33
N ALA A 11 -13.57 11.87 -3.18
CA ALA A 11 -15.00 11.69 -2.91
C ALA A 11 -15.85 12.52 -3.88
N ALA A 12 -15.51 13.79 -4.11
CA ALA A 12 -16.23 14.66 -5.04
C ALA A 12 -16.15 14.15 -6.49
N VAL A 13 -14.97 13.73 -6.95
CA VAL A 13 -14.79 13.13 -8.29
C VAL A 13 -15.60 11.85 -8.45
N SER A 14 -15.59 10.97 -7.44
CA SER A 14 -16.37 9.72 -7.47
C SER A 14 -17.87 10.00 -7.49
N MET A 15 -18.35 10.94 -6.69
CA MET A 15 -19.76 11.35 -6.71
C MET A 15 -20.19 11.93 -8.06
N PHE A 16 -19.34 12.76 -8.68
CA PHE A 16 -19.62 13.30 -9.99
C PHE A 16 -19.72 12.21 -11.06
N ILE A 17 -18.80 11.25 -11.07
CA ILE A 17 -18.79 10.13 -12.02
C ILE A 17 -20.05 9.27 -11.84
N VAL A 18 -20.44 8.94 -10.60
CA VAL A 18 -21.65 8.17 -10.30
C VAL A 18 -22.90 8.93 -10.74
N GLY A 19 -23.02 10.21 -10.38
CA GLY A 19 -24.16 11.04 -10.73
C GLY A 19 -24.33 11.20 -12.24
N TYR A 20 -23.23 11.48 -12.95
CA TYR A 20 -23.22 11.58 -14.40
C TYR A 20 -23.62 10.25 -15.08
N SER A 21 -23.04 9.14 -14.61
CA SER A 21 -23.32 7.81 -15.15
C SER A 21 -24.76 7.37 -14.86
N TYR A 22 -25.32 7.72 -13.71
CA TYR A 22 -26.71 7.49 -13.35
C TYR A 22 -27.66 8.27 -14.25
N TYR A 23 -27.37 9.56 -14.46
CA TYR A 23 -28.18 10.43 -15.32
C TYR A 23 -28.29 9.90 -16.76
N HIS A 24 -27.19 9.31 -17.28
CA HIS A 24 -27.16 8.71 -18.61
C HIS A 24 -27.60 7.24 -18.66
N GLY A 25 -28.12 6.68 -17.56
CA GLY A 25 -28.55 5.28 -17.49
C GLY A 25 -27.40 4.27 -17.61
N ARG A 26 -26.16 4.70 -17.40
CA ARG A 26 -24.93 3.89 -17.56
C ARG A 26 -24.15 3.71 -16.26
N LEU A 27 -24.86 3.46 -15.18
CA LEU A 27 -24.27 3.34 -13.82
C LEU A 27 -23.13 2.32 -13.77
N LEU A 28 -23.26 1.17 -14.43
CA LEU A 28 -22.24 0.13 -14.47
C LEU A 28 -20.94 0.62 -15.11
N PHE A 29 -21.01 1.46 -16.12
CA PHE A 29 -19.85 2.11 -16.72
C PHE A 29 -19.14 3.04 -15.74
N GLY A 30 -19.89 3.79 -14.93
CA GLY A 30 -19.32 4.65 -13.89
C GLY A 30 -18.48 3.88 -12.86
N ILE A 31 -18.96 2.69 -12.46
CA ILE A 31 -18.21 1.80 -11.53
C ILE A 31 -16.88 1.38 -12.15
N VAL A 32 -16.85 1.00 -13.43
CA VAL A 32 -15.61 0.61 -14.13
C VAL A 32 -14.63 1.79 -14.21
N VAL A 33 -15.11 2.99 -14.50
CA VAL A 33 -14.27 4.20 -14.57
C VAL A 33 -13.63 4.49 -13.20
N ILE A 34 -14.40 4.40 -12.11
CA ILE A 34 -13.87 4.59 -10.75
C ILE A 34 -12.80 3.54 -10.44
N TYR A 35 -13.05 2.28 -10.79
CA TYR A 35 -12.05 1.22 -10.61
C TYR A 35 -10.77 1.53 -11.38
N LEU A 36 -10.84 1.96 -12.63
CA LEU A 36 -9.66 2.29 -13.44
C LEU A 36 -8.85 3.44 -12.84
N LEU A 37 -9.51 4.46 -12.30
CA LEU A 37 -8.84 5.55 -11.59
C LEU A 37 -8.13 5.06 -10.32
N MET A 38 -8.79 4.23 -9.52
CA MET A 38 -8.17 3.62 -8.33
C MET A 38 -7.00 2.73 -8.72
N ALA A 39 -7.15 1.93 -9.77
CA ALA A 39 -6.09 1.06 -10.29
C ALA A 39 -4.85 1.88 -10.72
N ALA A 40 -5.04 3.01 -11.40
CA ALA A 40 -3.95 3.90 -11.80
C ALA A 40 -3.18 4.45 -10.57
N VAL A 41 -3.89 4.80 -9.50
CA VAL A 41 -3.27 5.24 -8.23
C VAL A 41 -2.46 4.11 -7.61
N PHE A 42 -3.00 2.89 -7.51
CA PHE A 42 -2.30 1.75 -6.93
C PHE A 42 -1.08 1.35 -7.75
N VAL A 43 -1.18 1.33 -9.09
CA VAL A 43 -0.04 1.06 -9.97
C VAL A 43 1.05 2.11 -9.77
N SER A 44 0.69 3.40 -9.70
CA SER A 44 1.67 4.47 -9.45
C SER A 44 2.37 4.29 -8.09
N HIS A 45 1.64 3.83 -7.08
CA HIS A 45 2.18 3.56 -5.75
C HIS A 45 3.13 2.36 -5.75
N ILE A 46 2.76 1.26 -6.43
CA ILE A 46 3.63 0.09 -6.62
C ILE A 46 4.93 0.47 -7.34
N ILE A 47 4.84 1.28 -8.40
CA ILE A 47 6.01 1.75 -9.15
C ILE A 47 6.92 2.58 -8.23
N ARG A 48 6.35 3.43 -7.37
CA ARG A 48 7.12 4.24 -6.40
C ARG A 48 7.85 3.34 -5.41
N ILE A 49 7.16 2.37 -4.80
CA ILE A 49 7.77 1.39 -3.87
C ILE A 49 8.91 0.65 -4.56
N ARG A 50 8.68 0.09 -5.75
CA ARG A 50 9.71 -0.65 -6.50
C ARG A 50 10.91 0.23 -6.88
N ARG A 51 10.69 1.50 -7.18
CA ARG A 51 11.77 2.45 -7.47
C ARG A 51 12.59 2.76 -6.22
N SER A 52 11.95 2.95 -5.08
CA SER A 52 12.59 3.13 -3.78
C SER A 52 13.46 1.92 -3.41
N LEU A 53 12.93 0.70 -3.58
CA LEU A 53 13.66 -0.53 -3.30
C LEU A 53 14.79 -0.86 -4.29
N ARG A 54 14.82 -0.23 -5.46
CA ARG A 54 15.88 -0.49 -6.46
C ARG A 54 17.25 0.05 -6.05
N ASN A 55 17.28 1.14 -5.29
CA ASN A 55 18.49 1.81 -4.82
C ASN A 55 18.64 1.69 -3.30
N ASN A 56 18.20 0.57 -2.74
CA ASN A 56 18.24 0.34 -1.30
C ASN A 56 19.65 0.06 -0.79
N ILE A 57 19.86 0.33 0.49
CA ILE A 57 21.07 -0.02 1.23
C ILE A 57 20.69 -1.10 2.24
N THR A 58 21.52 -2.15 2.29
CA THR A 58 21.31 -3.27 3.21
C THR A 58 22.09 -3.06 4.48
N VAL A 59 21.42 -3.18 5.63
CA VAL A 59 22.04 -3.07 6.97
C VAL A 59 21.40 -4.09 7.91
N TYR A 60 22.02 -4.26 9.08
CA TYR A 60 21.42 -5.00 10.19
C TYR A 60 20.59 -4.05 11.04
N GLY A 61 19.39 -4.47 11.38
CA GLY A 61 18.50 -3.76 12.28
C GLY A 61 18.05 -4.66 13.43
N THR A 62 17.98 -4.10 14.63
CA THR A 62 17.53 -4.83 15.82
C THR A 62 16.03 -4.59 16.03
N VAL A 63 15.26 -5.65 16.21
CA VAL A 63 13.83 -5.53 16.60
C VAL A 63 13.75 -5.02 18.03
N SER A 64 13.35 -3.77 18.20
CA SER A 64 13.32 -3.12 19.51
C SER A 64 12.00 -3.28 20.24
N ASP A 65 10.89 -3.32 19.49
CA ASP A 65 9.54 -3.39 20.06
C ASP A 65 8.52 -3.80 18.99
N TYR A 66 7.23 -3.86 19.38
CA TYR A 66 6.10 -4.04 18.48
C TYR A 66 5.03 -2.98 18.77
N PHE A 67 4.66 -2.26 17.72
CA PHE A 67 3.44 -1.47 17.73
C PHE A 67 2.24 -2.38 17.42
N SER A 68 1.15 -2.26 18.17
CA SER A 68 -0.09 -2.98 17.89
C SER A 68 -1.23 -2.01 17.54
N ASP A 69 -2.17 -2.49 16.73
CA ASP A 69 -3.40 -1.75 16.47
C ASP A 69 -4.26 -1.65 17.77
N LYS A 70 -5.28 -0.77 17.75
CA LYS A 70 -6.18 -0.57 18.91
C LYS A 70 -6.89 -1.84 19.39
N LYS A 71 -6.98 -2.86 18.54
CA LYS A 71 -7.64 -4.15 18.84
C LYS A 71 -6.64 -5.23 19.26
N GLY A 72 -5.33 -4.97 19.20
CA GLY A 72 -4.29 -5.94 19.49
C GLY A 72 -4.24 -7.13 18.54
N SER A 73 -4.82 -6.99 17.34
CA SER A 73 -4.93 -8.07 16.37
C SER A 73 -3.84 -8.05 15.28
N HIS A 74 -3.13 -6.93 15.17
CA HIS A 74 -2.06 -6.74 14.21
C HIS A 74 -0.84 -6.14 14.90
N PHE A 75 0.33 -6.72 14.62
CA PHE A 75 1.61 -6.34 15.20
C PHE A 75 2.54 -5.82 14.12
N TYR A 76 3.13 -4.66 14.34
CA TYR A 76 4.09 -4.02 13.46
C TYR A 76 5.45 -4.01 14.16
N PRO A 77 6.45 -4.76 13.69
CA PRO A 77 7.77 -4.74 14.33
C PRO A 77 8.40 -3.34 14.20
N VAL A 78 8.96 -2.87 15.31
CA VAL A 78 9.73 -1.63 15.38
C VAL A 78 11.20 -1.98 15.37
N LEU A 79 11.93 -1.46 14.39
CA LEU A 79 13.35 -1.72 14.24
C LEU A 79 14.17 -0.48 14.58
N LYS A 80 15.32 -0.73 15.21
CA LYS A 80 16.36 0.25 15.44
C LYS A 80 17.59 -0.16 14.62
N TYR A 81 18.10 0.75 13.81
CA TYR A 81 19.28 0.51 12.96
C TYR A 81 20.04 1.80 12.71
N THR A 82 21.29 1.63 12.29
CA THR A 82 22.17 2.74 11.92
C THR A 82 22.31 2.78 10.41
N THR A 83 22.05 3.93 9.82
CA THR A 83 22.23 4.16 8.39
C THR A 83 23.72 4.23 8.04
N GLU A 84 24.07 4.12 6.75
CA GLU A 84 25.44 4.16 6.27
C GLU A 84 26.17 5.49 6.62
N ASP A 85 25.41 6.59 6.72
CA ASP A 85 25.91 7.91 7.16
C ASP A 85 25.96 8.09 8.69
N GLY A 86 25.74 7.01 9.45
CA GLY A 86 25.90 6.98 10.92
C GLY A 86 24.68 7.49 11.70
N ARG A 87 23.55 7.77 11.08
CA ARG A 87 22.32 8.18 11.79
C ARG A 87 21.62 6.98 12.40
N GLU A 88 21.24 7.09 13.67
CA GLU A 88 20.31 6.12 14.28
C GLU A 88 18.87 6.39 13.84
N VAL A 89 18.20 5.36 13.36
CA VAL A 89 16.79 5.38 12.93
C VAL A 89 16.01 4.37 13.76
N THR A 90 14.83 4.76 14.22
CA THR A 90 13.85 3.86 14.83
C THR A 90 12.55 4.02 14.07
N SER A 91 12.10 2.97 13.40
CA SER A 91 10.89 3.00 12.58
C SER A 91 10.10 1.71 12.70
N ALA A 92 8.77 1.83 12.59
CA ALA A 92 7.89 0.67 12.53
C ALA A 92 7.76 0.17 11.08
N TYR A 93 7.78 -1.14 10.90
CA TYR A 93 7.51 -1.75 9.61
C TYR A 93 6.08 -1.48 9.17
N THR A 94 5.88 -1.20 7.90
CA THR A 94 4.57 -0.80 7.36
C THR A 94 3.61 -1.96 7.16
N VAL A 95 4.14 -3.20 7.11
CA VAL A 95 3.32 -4.42 6.98
C VAL A 95 3.10 -5.04 8.34
N SER A 96 1.87 -5.38 8.64
CA SER A 96 1.49 -6.00 9.91
C SER A 96 1.39 -7.51 9.79
N ASP A 97 1.70 -8.17 10.90
CA ASP A 97 1.48 -9.60 11.10
C ASP A 97 0.40 -9.86 12.16
N ARG A 98 -0.30 -10.98 12.04
CA ARG A 98 -1.25 -11.43 13.08
C ARG A 98 -0.55 -12.00 14.32
N LYS A 99 0.73 -12.31 14.21
CA LYS A 99 1.58 -12.81 15.29
C LYS A 99 2.91 -12.08 15.25
N LYS A 100 3.57 -11.94 16.36
CA LYS A 100 4.94 -11.43 16.43
C LYS A 100 5.86 -12.43 15.72
N ARG A 101 6.39 -12.06 14.56
CA ARG A 101 7.22 -12.91 13.71
C ARG A 101 8.65 -13.00 14.19
N TYR A 102 9.16 -11.90 14.74
CA TYR A 102 10.54 -11.74 15.17
C TYR A 102 10.61 -11.63 16.70
N GLU A 103 11.72 -12.07 17.28
CA GLU A 103 11.95 -11.90 18.71
C GLU A 103 12.48 -10.49 19.01
N ILE A 104 12.05 -9.89 20.11
CA ILE A 104 12.58 -8.60 20.55
C ILE A 104 14.07 -8.80 20.89
N GLY A 105 14.93 -7.97 20.33
CA GLY A 105 16.39 -8.09 20.42
C GLY A 105 17.04 -8.90 19.31
N SER A 106 16.26 -9.56 18.42
CA SER A 106 16.86 -10.22 17.25
C SER A 106 17.43 -9.21 16.27
N GLU A 107 18.52 -9.58 15.62
CA GLU A 107 19.10 -8.82 14.50
C GLU A 107 18.57 -9.39 13.19
N GLU A 108 18.00 -8.52 12.36
CA GLU A 108 17.44 -8.85 11.06
C GLU A 108 18.11 -8.05 9.94
N VAL A 109 18.25 -8.67 8.78
CA VAL A 109 18.76 -7.97 7.60
C VAL A 109 17.63 -7.17 6.98
N ILE A 110 17.83 -5.87 6.85
CA ILE A 110 16.86 -4.95 6.27
C ILE A 110 17.46 -4.16 5.11
N CYS A 111 16.59 -3.71 4.23
CA CYS A 111 16.91 -2.83 3.11
C CYS A 111 16.14 -1.53 3.29
N TYR A 112 16.81 -0.38 3.33
CA TYR A 112 16.17 0.92 3.47
C TYR A 112 16.44 1.85 2.29
N ASP A 113 15.54 2.81 2.06
CA ASP A 113 15.72 3.86 1.07
C ASP A 113 16.64 4.95 1.62
N PRO A 114 17.80 5.25 1.00
CA PRO A 114 18.70 6.30 1.47
C PRO A 114 18.08 7.71 1.45
N HIS A 115 17.03 7.93 0.63
CA HIS A 115 16.31 9.20 0.58
C HIS A 115 15.20 9.30 1.64
N ASP A 116 14.67 8.15 2.10
CA ASP A 116 13.70 8.07 3.18
C ASP A 116 14.09 6.90 4.12
N PRO A 117 15.03 7.11 5.05
CA PRO A 117 15.47 6.03 5.93
C PRO A 117 14.38 5.46 6.83
N MET A 118 13.24 6.14 7.01
CA MET A 118 12.11 5.57 7.74
C MET A 118 11.35 4.51 6.94
N PHE A 119 11.55 4.46 5.61
CA PHE A 119 10.99 3.43 4.74
C PHE A 119 11.99 2.30 4.54
N PHE A 120 11.67 1.14 5.08
CA PHE A 120 12.52 -0.06 4.98
C PHE A 120 11.68 -1.32 4.73
N CYS A 121 12.34 -2.39 4.31
CA CYS A 121 11.77 -3.73 4.21
C CYS A 121 12.76 -4.76 4.77
N PHE A 122 12.26 -5.90 5.19
CA PHE A 122 13.10 -7.06 5.49
C PHE A 122 13.65 -7.64 4.20
N ALA A 123 14.93 -7.99 4.18
CA ALA A 123 15.58 -8.58 3.02
C ALA A 123 14.91 -9.90 2.63
N GLY A 124 14.56 -10.05 1.33
CA GLY A 124 13.80 -11.20 0.83
C GLY A 124 12.28 -11.12 1.06
N HIS A 125 11.76 -10.03 1.65
CA HIS A 125 10.34 -9.79 1.90
C HIS A 125 9.80 -8.53 1.21
N GLU A 126 10.49 -8.07 0.15
CA GLU A 126 10.12 -6.86 -0.60
C GLU A 126 8.72 -6.94 -1.20
N ASP A 127 8.29 -8.15 -1.57
CA ASP A 127 6.97 -8.40 -2.15
C ASP A 127 5.83 -8.10 -1.16
N GLU A 128 6.07 -8.18 0.14
CA GLU A 128 5.06 -7.90 1.16
C GLU A 128 4.51 -6.48 1.06
N LEU A 129 5.37 -5.51 0.71
CA LEU A 129 5.00 -4.10 0.57
C LEU A 129 4.02 -3.84 -0.58
N THR A 130 3.99 -4.70 -1.60
CA THR A 130 3.15 -4.52 -2.79
C THR A 130 2.03 -5.55 -2.89
N ARG A 131 2.07 -6.62 -2.08
CA ARG A 131 1.16 -7.76 -2.14
C ARG A 131 -0.31 -7.37 -2.04
N ASP A 132 -0.66 -6.51 -1.11
CA ASP A 132 -2.06 -6.12 -0.89
C ASP A 132 -2.58 -5.26 -2.04
N TYR A 133 -1.77 -4.35 -2.59
CA TYR A 133 -2.13 -3.57 -3.77
C TYR A 133 -2.36 -4.47 -4.99
N LEU A 134 -1.51 -5.48 -5.20
CA LEU A 134 -1.66 -6.45 -6.30
C LEU A 134 -2.92 -7.30 -6.14
N ARG A 135 -3.24 -7.74 -4.92
CA ARG A 135 -4.49 -8.46 -4.64
C ARG A 135 -5.71 -7.61 -4.94
N PHE A 136 -5.72 -6.34 -4.51
CA PHE A 136 -6.81 -5.42 -4.81
C PHE A 136 -6.98 -5.18 -6.30
N LEU A 137 -5.89 -5.00 -7.04
CA LEU A 137 -5.91 -4.85 -8.49
C LEU A 137 -6.48 -6.09 -9.19
N LEU A 138 -6.10 -7.28 -8.75
CA LEU A 138 -6.55 -8.53 -9.35
C LEU A 138 -8.04 -8.77 -9.07
N ILE A 139 -8.47 -8.69 -7.81
CA ILE A 139 -9.86 -8.91 -7.41
C ILE A 139 -10.77 -7.86 -8.05
N GLY A 140 -10.40 -6.57 -7.95
CA GLY A 140 -11.15 -5.49 -8.55
C GLY A 140 -11.22 -5.58 -10.08
N GLY A 141 -10.15 -6.05 -10.73
CA GLY A 141 -10.12 -6.30 -12.17
C GLY A 141 -11.10 -7.37 -12.62
N VAL A 142 -11.18 -8.48 -11.87
CA VAL A 142 -12.16 -9.54 -12.14
C VAL A 142 -13.58 -9.00 -11.98
N ILE A 143 -13.87 -8.27 -10.90
CA ILE A 143 -15.20 -7.68 -10.68
C ILE A 143 -15.53 -6.68 -11.79
N ALA A 144 -14.61 -5.79 -12.17
CA ALA A 144 -14.82 -4.83 -13.22
C ALA A 144 -15.07 -5.50 -14.58
N ALA A 145 -14.37 -6.58 -14.90
CA ALA A 145 -14.61 -7.36 -16.11
C ALA A 145 -16.01 -8.00 -16.14
N ILE A 146 -16.45 -8.58 -15.03
CA ILE A 146 -17.80 -9.16 -14.90
C ILE A 146 -18.86 -8.07 -15.11
N VAL A 147 -18.71 -6.92 -14.44
CA VAL A 147 -19.62 -5.78 -14.57
C VAL A 147 -19.70 -5.29 -16.02
N LEU A 148 -18.54 -5.25 -16.70
CA LEU A 148 -18.48 -4.79 -18.10
C LEU A 148 -19.19 -5.77 -19.04
N ILE A 149 -19.02 -7.08 -18.86
CA ILE A 149 -19.73 -8.11 -19.62
C ILE A 149 -21.25 -7.97 -19.43
N PHE A 150 -21.70 -7.80 -18.18
CA PHE A 150 -23.12 -7.60 -17.90
C PHE A 150 -23.64 -6.30 -18.53
N ALA A 151 -22.89 -5.20 -18.45
CA ALA A 151 -23.29 -3.94 -19.07
C ALA A 151 -23.43 -4.04 -20.59
N MET A 152 -22.59 -4.84 -21.24
CA MET A 152 -22.66 -5.08 -22.70
C MET A 152 -23.80 -6.02 -23.10
N SER A 153 -24.20 -6.94 -22.22
CA SER A 153 -25.31 -7.88 -22.51
C SER A 153 -26.68 -7.26 -22.34
N THR A 154 -26.78 -6.07 -21.73
CA THR A 154 -28.04 -5.34 -21.48
C THR A 154 -28.30 -4.20 -22.48
N ILE A 155 -27.41 -4.01 -23.45
CA ILE A 155 -27.56 -3.07 -24.58
C ILE A 155 -28.06 -3.83 -25.80
#